data_505cfaa852259bb448999c195c3b17f0
#
_entry.id   505cfaa852259bb448999c195c3b17f0
#
_cell.length_a   1.000
_cell.length_b   1.000
_cell.length_c   1.000
_cell.angle_alpha   90.00
_cell.angle_beta   90.00
_cell.angle_gamma   90.00
#
_symmetry.space_group_name_H-M   'P 1'
#
loop_
_entity.id
_entity.type
_entity.pdbx_description
1 polymer ?
#
loop_
_entity_poly.entity_id
_entity_poly.type
_entity_poly.pdbx_seq_one_letter_code
_entity_poly.pdbx_strand_id
1 'polypeptide(L)'
;MSRLDSFITRMQAQRDGLNFLKDKVDGLPGPILEIGLGNGRSYDHLRQLFPGRDIYVFERKVAAHPDCIPPDDRLFTGDVQESLPRAARQLGQRAALVHTDLGTGEHEAHMAMGVWLGPSIDLLVGPGGYVYSNQPLAVARWEQLPNPPGVPADRYYLYRAR
;
A
#
# COMPACT_ATOMS: atom_id res chain seq x y z
N MET A 1 18.81 17.43 7.31
CA MET A 1 18.55 16.50 6.18
C MET A 1 17.99 17.29 5.02
N SER A 2 18.59 17.18 3.83
CA SER A 2 18.08 17.85 2.64
C SER A 2 16.77 17.22 2.15
N ARG A 3 16.02 17.93 1.30
CA ARG A 3 14.82 17.36 0.67
C ARG A 3 15.16 16.15 -0.21
N LEU A 4 16.35 16.15 -0.82
CA LEU A 4 16.86 15.04 -1.60
C LEU A 4 17.15 13.82 -0.71
N ASP A 5 17.84 14.01 0.42
CA ASP A 5 18.11 12.94 1.39
C ASP A 5 16.81 12.34 1.92
N SER A 6 15.84 13.19 2.26
CA SER A 6 14.53 12.75 2.73
C SER A 6 13.78 11.91 1.67
N PHE A 7 13.86 12.32 0.40
CA PHE A 7 13.28 11.57 -0.72
C PHE A 7 13.97 10.22 -0.91
N ILE A 8 15.30 10.18 -0.88
CA ILE A 8 16.08 8.94 -1.01
C ILE A 8 15.74 7.98 0.12
N THR A 9 15.74 8.47 1.38
CA THR A 9 15.39 7.67 2.55
C THR A 9 13.98 7.06 2.44
N ARG A 10 13.01 7.84 1.96
CA ARG A 10 11.64 7.34 1.74
C ARG A 10 11.59 6.26 0.67
N MET A 11 12.27 6.45 -0.44
CA MET A 11 12.31 5.48 -1.53
C MET A 11 13.01 4.18 -1.11
N GLN A 12 14.08 4.28 -0.35
CA GLN A 12 14.76 3.11 0.22
C GLN A 12 13.85 2.36 1.20
N ALA A 13 13.20 3.06 2.11
CA ALA A 13 12.28 2.46 3.07
C ALA A 13 11.12 1.72 2.37
N GLN A 14 10.55 2.33 1.32
CA GLN A 14 9.50 1.72 0.51
C GLN A 14 9.99 0.43 -0.15
N ARG A 15 11.09 0.49 -0.87
CA ARG A 15 11.67 -0.66 -1.58
C ARG A 15 12.06 -1.78 -0.60
N ASP A 16 12.78 -1.46 0.46
CA ASP A 16 13.33 -2.45 1.38
C ASP A 16 12.24 -3.14 2.19
N GLY A 17 11.16 -2.41 2.54
CA GLY A 17 9.98 -2.99 3.16
C GLY A 17 9.22 -3.94 2.24
N LEU A 18 9.03 -3.56 0.99
CA LEU A 18 8.39 -4.44 0.00
C LEU A 18 9.23 -5.70 -0.28
N ASN A 19 10.55 -5.56 -0.39
CA ASN A 19 11.46 -6.70 -0.54
C ASN A 19 11.37 -7.66 0.64
N PHE A 20 11.35 -7.13 1.87
CA PHE A 20 11.20 -7.91 3.09
C PHE A 20 9.89 -8.71 3.13
N LEU A 21 8.83 -8.18 2.56
CA LEU A 21 7.51 -8.81 2.55
C LEU A 21 7.36 -9.89 1.48
N LYS A 22 8.25 -9.96 0.50
CA LYS A 22 8.12 -10.90 -0.62
C LYS A 22 7.86 -12.34 -0.16
N ASP A 23 8.77 -12.90 0.58
CA ASP A 23 8.69 -14.31 1.02
C ASP A 23 7.53 -14.56 2.00
N LYS A 24 7.15 -13.53 2.76
CA LYS A 24 6.02 -13.61 3.69
C LYS A 24 4.67 -13.64 2.98
N VAL A 25 4.57 -12.99 1.84
CA VAL A 25 3.35 -12.84 1.04
C VAL A 25 3.19 -13.96 0.01
N ASP A 26 4.28 -14.51 -0.49
CA ASP A 26 4.26 -15.54 -1.55
C ASP A 26 3.35 -16.74 -1.22
N GLY A 27 3.33 -17.18 0.03
CA GLY A 27 2.50 -18.29 0.51
C GLY A 27 1.04 -17.93 0.84
N LEU A 28 0.66 -16.65 0.77
CA LEU A 28 -0.69 -16.20 1.12
C LEU A 28 -1.57 -16.12 -0.13
N PRO A 29 -2.86 -16.51 -0.03
CA PRO A 29 -3.79 -16.33 -1.12
C PRO A 29 -4.23 -14.87 -1.26
N GLY A 30 -4.66 -14.50 -2.46
CA GLY A 30 -5.27 -13.21 -2.74
C GLY A 30 -4.36 -12.23 -3.50
N PRO A 31 -4.94 -11.14 -3.97
CA PRO A 31 -4.23 -10.11 -4.73
C PRO A 31 -3.36 -9.22 -3.84
N ILE A 32 -2.63 -8.33 -4.50
CA ILE A 32 -1.98 -7.19 -3.89
C ILE A 32 -2.78 -5.94 -4.22
N LEU A 33 -2.89 -5.03 -3.25
CA LEU A 33 -3.51 -3.71 -3.44
C LEU A 33 -2.43 -2.63 -3.31
N GLU A 34 -2.36 -1.77 -4.31
CA GLU A 34 -1.53 -0.58 -4.33
C GLU A 34 -2.43 0.65 -4.22
N ILE A 35 -2.39 1.34 -3.09
CA ILE A 35 -3.22 2.51 -2.82
C ILE A 35 -2.37 3.78 -2.99
N GLY A 36 -2.64 4.50 -4.05
CA GLY A 36 -1.82 5.61 -4.51
C GLY A 36 -0.78 5.16 -5.53
N LEU A 37 -0.99 5.49 -6.80
CA LEU A 37 -0.08 5.12 -7.89
C LEU A 37 1.10 6.09 -8.02
N GLY A 38 0.82 7.38 -7.90
CA GLY A 38 1.81 8.43 -8.10
C GLY A 38 2.52 8.28 -9.45
N ASN A 39 3.85 8.22 -9.44
CA ASN A 39 4.65 8.00 -10.65
C ASN A 39 4.67 6.52 -11.11
N GLY A 40 4.17 5.58 -10.30
CA GLY A 40 4.11 4.16 -10.63
C GLY A 40 5.32 3.33 -10.20
N ARG A 41 6.25 3.90 -9.44
CA ARG A 41 7.50 3.21 -9.05
C ARG A 41 7.27 1.99 -8.17
N SER A 42 6.45 2.11 -7.14
CA SER A 42 6.12 0.99 -6.25
C SER A 42 5.27 -0.06 -6.95
N TYR A 43 4.33 0.34 -7.79
CA TYR A 43 3.57 -0.58 -8.64
C TYR A 43 4.47 -1.39 -9.57
N ASP A 44 5.41 -0.74 -10.25
CA ASP A 44 6.39 -1.42 -11.10
C ASP A 44 7.25 -2.41 -10.31
N HIS A 45 7.69 -2.01 -9.12
CA HIS A 45 8.46 -2.89 -8.24
C HIS A 45 7.64 -4.09 -7.76
N LEU A 46 6.37 -3.89 -7.40
CA LEU A 46 5.47 -4.98 -7.00
C LEU A 46 5.25 -5.99 -8.14
N ARG A 47 5.12 -5.53 -9.40
CA ARG A 47 5.03 -6.43 -10.55
C ARG A 47 6.25 -7.36 -10.69
N GLN A 48 7.43 -6.83 -10.39
CA GLN A 48 8.68 -7.59 -10.43
C GLN A 48 8.83 -8.56 -9.26
N LEU A 49 8.42 -8.13 -8.06
CA LEU A 49 8.47 -8.98 -6.87
C LEU A 49 7.47 -10.15 -6.93
N PHE A 50 6.29 -9.91 -7.49
CA PHE A 50 5.17 -10.86 -7.48
C PHE A 50 4.65 -11.14 -8.90
N PRO A 51 5.49 -11.71 -9.78
CA PRO A 51 5.08 -12.00 -11.15
C PRO A 51 3.90 -13.00 -11.16
N GLY A 52 2.88 -12.69 -11.97
CA GLY A 52 1.68 -13.52 -12.08
C GLY A 52 0.63 -13.32 -10.99
N ARG A 53 0.88 -12.48 -9.98
CA ARG A 53 -0.12 -12.13 -8.97
C ARG A 53 -0.92 -10.90 -9.43
N ASP A 54 -2.22 -10.94 -9.23
CA ASP A 54 -3.09 -9.79 -9.50
C ASP A 54 -2.72 -8.62 -8.57
N ILE A 55 -2.52 -7.45 -9.16
CA ILE A 55 -2.28 -6.19 -8.44
C ILE A 55 -3.37 -5.21 -8.84
N TYR A 56 -4.21 -4.80 -7.88
CA TYR A 56 -5.22 -3.77 -8.07
C TYR A 56 -4.71 -2.45 -7.54
N VAL A 57 -4.86 -1.41 -8.34
CA VAL A 57 -4.34 -0.07 -8.06
C VAL A 57 -5.48 0.90 -7.85
N PHE A 58 -5.33 1.75 -6.84
CA PHE A 58 -6.29 2.81 -6.48
C PHE A 58 -5.62 4.16 -6.69
N GLU A 59 -6.14 4.95 -7.60
CA GLU A 59 -5.58 6.26 -7.91
C GLU A 59 -6.68 7.26 -8.25
N ARG A 60 -6.58 8.45 -7.66
CA ARG A 60 -7.54 9.52 -7.91
C ARG A 60 -7.45 10.04 -9.34
N LYS A 61 -6.22 10.31 -9.79
CA LYS A 61 -5.91 10.78 -11.14
C LYS A 61 -4.59 10.18 -11.59
N VAL A 62 -4.64 9.36 -12.62
CA VAL A 62 -3.46 8.70 -13.15
C VAL A 62 -2.50 9.71 -13.77
N ALA A 63 -1.27 9.76 -13.26
CA ALA A 63 -0.16 10.57 -13.74
C ALA A 63 1.17 9.79 -13.69
N ALA A 64 1.10 8.48 -13.82
CA ALA A 64 2.25 7.60 -13.79
C ALA A 64 3.02 7.60 -15.10
N HIS A 65 4.28 7.13 -15.05
CA HIS A 65 5.04 6.83 -16.26
C HIS A 65 4.24 5.85 -17.13
N PRO A 66 4.20 6.02 -18.45
CA PRO A 66 3.39 5.18 -19.36
C PRO A 66 3.60 3.67 -19.17
N ASP A 67 4.84 3.24 -18.90
CA ASP A 67 5.17 1.83 -18.67
C ASP A 67 4.70 1.30 -17.32
N CYS A 68 4.22 2.17 -16.44
CA CYS A 68 3.80 1.86 -15.06
C CYS A 68 2.29 2.12 -14.85
N ILE A 69 1.50 2.17 -15.91
CA ILE A 69 0.04 2.29 -15.82
C ILE A 69 -0.55 0.88 -15.81
N PRO A 70 -1.35 0.51 -14.78
CA PRO A 70 -2.00 -0.79 -14.75
C PRO A 70 -3.08 -0.91 -15.85
N PRO A 71 -3.44 -2.14 -16.26
CA PRO A 71 -4.59 -2.36 -17.12
C PRO A 71 -5.88 -1.81 -16.50
N ASP A 72 -6.84 -1.42 -17.33
CA ASP A 72 -8.10 -0.81 -16.88
C ASP A 72 -8.89 -1.70 -15.92
N ASP A 73 -8.84 -3.01 -16.11
CA ASP A 73 -9.51 -3.99 -15.23
C ASP A 73 -8.80 -4.22 -13.89
N ARG A 74 -7.65 -3.58 -13.69
CA ARG A 74 -6.87 -3.60 -12.45
C ARG A 74 -6.75 -2.21 -11.81
N LEU A 75 -7.49 -1.22 -12.32
CA LEU A 75 -7.41 0.17 -11.89
C LEU A 75 -8.76 0.66 -11.35
N PHE A 76 -8.75 1.10 -10.10
CA PHE A 76 -9.88 1.79 -9.47
C PHE A 76 -9.57 3.29 -9.43
N THR A 77 -10.25 4.07 -10.29
CA THR A 77 -10.11 5.52 -10.33
C THR A 77 -11.12 6.21 -9.43
N GLY A 78 -10.77 7.42 -8.98
CA GLY A 78 -11.59 8.26 -8.14
C GLY A 78 -11.06 8.39 -6.72
N ASP A 79 -11.86 9.02 -5.86
CA ASP A 79 -11.52 9.18 -4.45
C ASP A 79 -11.36 7.82 -3.76
N VAL A 80 -10.28 7.67 -3.01
CA VAL A 80 -9.95 6.41 -2.32
C VAL A 80 -11.01 6.06 -1.26
N GLN A 81 -11.63 7.05 -0.61
CA GLN A 81 -12.75 6.82 0.31
C GLN A 81 -13.95 6.16 -0.35
N GLU A 82 -14.15 6.37 -1.64
CA GLU A 82 -15.25 5.77 -2.42
C GLU A 82 -14.81 4.47 -3.11
N SER A 83 -13.58 4.44 -3.63
CA SER A 83 -13.10 3.31 -4.41
C SER A 83 -12.76 2.08 -3.56
N LEU A 84 -12.26 2.24 -2.34
CA LEU A 84 -11.98 1.10 -1.45
C LEU A 84 -13.25 0.32 -1.07
N PRO A 85 -14.34 0.95 -0.58
CA PRO A 85 -15.59 0.21 -0.33
C PRO A 85 -16.19 -0.41 -1.59
N ARG A 86 -16.05 0.24 -2.75
CA ARG A 86 -16.48 -0.31 -4.04
C ARG A 86 -15.70 -1.59 -4.38
N ALA A 87 -14.38 -1.57 -4.24
CA ALA A 87 -13.54 -2.73 -4.45
C ALA A 87 -13.86 -3.88 -3.50
N ALA A 88 -14.16 -3.60 -2.23
CA ALA A 88 -14.54 -4.62 -1.27
C ALA A 88 -15.80 -5.39 -1.69
N ARG A 89 -16.71 -4.74 -2.41
CA ARG A 89 -17.91 -5.39 -2.97
C ARG A 89 -17.63 -6.15 -4.28
N GLN A 90 -16.61 -5.76 -5.03
CA GLN A 90 -16.37 -6.25 -6.39
C GLN A 90 -15.32 -7.37 -6.47
N LEU A 91 -14.28 -7.32 -5.61
CA LEU A 91 -13.13 -8.21 -5.77
C LEU A 91 -13.37 -9.67 -5.37
N GLY A 92 -14.37 -9.99 -4.58
CA GLY A 92 -14.72 -11.36 -4.20
C GLY A 92 -13.65 -12.12 -3.42
N GLN A 93 -12.45 -11.56 -3.24
CA GLN A 93 -11.34 -12.14 -2.49
C GLN A 93 -10.58 -11.04 -1.74
N ARG A 94 -9.93 -11.43 -0.65
CA ARG A 94 -9.18 -10.51 0.20
C ARG A 94 -7.70 -10.50 -0.17
N ALA A 95 -7.05 -9.35 0.01
CA ALA A 95 -5.66 -9.14 -0.34
C ALA A 95 -4.70 -9.85 0.61
N ALA A 96 -3.61 -10.37 0.05
CA ALA A 96 -2.46 -10.86 0.79
C ALA A 96 -1.54 -9.71 1.28
N LEU A 97 -1.48 -8.63 0.51
CA LEU A 97 -0.69 -7.44 0.81
C LEU A 97 -1.45 -6.19 0.38
N VAL A 98 -1.46 -5.19 1.24
CA VAL A 98 -1.88 -3.83 0.90
C VAL A 98 -0.69 -2.90 1.14
N HIS A 99 -0.26 -2.22 0.08
CA HIS A 99 0.71 -1.14 0.17
C HIS A 99 0.01 0.20 -0.02
N THR A 100 0.33 1.18 0.81
CA THR A 100 -0.23 2.53 0.69
C THR A 100 0.83 3.59 0.89
N ASP A 101 0.94 4.50 -0.06
CA ASP A 101 1.81 5.68 -0.02
C ASP A 101 1.01 6.89 -0.51
N LEU A 102 0.07 7.34 0.31
CA LEU A 102 -0.75 8.51 0.03
C LEU A 102 -0.12 9.75 0.66
N GLY A 103 0.19 10.74 -0.17
CA GLY A 103 0.64 12.05 0.26
C GLY A 103 -0.50 13.07 0.25
N THR A 104 -0.66 13.84 1.31
CA THR A 104 -1.61 14.96 1.37
C THR A 104 -0.93 16.31 1.30
N GLY A 105 0.40 16.34 1.49
CA GLY A 105 1.19 17.57 1.59
C GLY A 105 1.04 18.31 2.92
N GLU A 106 0.04 17.97 3.74
CA GLU A 106 -0.25 18.60 5.02
C GLU A 106 -0.33 17.56 6.14
N HIS A 107 0.33 17.84 7.27
CA HIS A 107 0.43 16.89 8.38
C HIS A 107 -0.92 16.54 9.00
N GLU A 108 -1.79 17.52 9.24
CA GLU A 108 -3.11 17.29 9.85
C GLU A 108 -4.01 16.45 8.93
N ALA A 109 -4.02 16.74 7.63
CA ALA A 109 -4.78 15.95 6.65
C ALA A 109 -4.23 14.52 6.55
N HIS A 110 -2.92 14.35 6.67
CA HIS A 110 -2.26 13.04 6.68
C HIS A 110 -2.67 12.21 7.91
N MET A 111 -2.69 12.81 9.10
CA MET A 111 -3.16 12.15 10.32
C MET A 111 -4.66 11.83 10.29
N ALA A 112 -5.47 12.75 9.79
CA ALA A 112 -6.92 12.55 9.63
C ALA A 112 -7.23 11.39 8.66
N MET A 113 -6.44 11.23 7.61
CA MET A 113 -6.56 10.12 6.66
C MET A 113 -6.38 8.76 7.36
N GLY A 114 -5.44 8.64 8.29
CA GLY A 114 -5.19 7.39 9.04
C GLY A 114 -6.42 6.88 9.78
N VAL A 115 -7.32 7.77 10.20
CA VAL A 115 -8.53 7.42 10.96
C VAL A 115 -9.52 6.59 10.12
N TRP A 116 -9.71 6.94 8.85
CA TRP A 116 -10.65 6.22 7.97
C TRP A 116 -9.98 5.19 7.08
N LEU A 117 -8.70 5.38 6.75
CA LEU A 117 -7.98 4.51 5.81
C LEU A 117 -7.78 3.10 6.39
N GLY A 118 -7.40 2.99 7.65
CA GLY A 118 -7.25 1.70 8.33
C GLY A 118 -8.53 0.84 8.25
N PRO A 119 -9.67 1.32 8.76
CA PRO A 119 -10.94 0.60 8.64
C PRO A 119 -11.35 0.26 7.20
N SER A 120 -11.06 1.12 6.24
CA SER A 120 -11.36 0.87 4.82
C SER A 120 -10.49 -0.26 4.25
N ILE A 121 -9.20 -0.29 4.59
CA ILE A 121 -8.29 -1.38 4.21
C ILE A 121 -8.68 -2.70 4.89
N ASP A 122 -9.20 -2.63 6.12
CA ASP A 122 -9.61 -3.81 6.89
C ASP A 122 -10.71 -4.63 6.20
N LEU A 123 -11.53 -3.99 5.39
CA LEU A 123 -12.53 -4.66 4.56
C LEU A 123 -11.92 -5.48 3.42
N LEU A 124 -10.68 -5.19 3.07
CA LEU A 124 -10.01 -5.73 1.86
C LEU A 124 -8.85 -6.66 2.18
N VAL A 125 -8.18 -6.52 3.32
CA VAL A 125 -7.06 -7.38 3.70
C VAL A 125 -7.55 -8.70 4.29
N GLY A 126 -6.97 -9.81 3.87
CA GLY A 126 -7.29 -11.14 4.37
C GLY A 126 -6.64 -11.46 5.72
N PRO A 127 -7.15 -12.48 6.43
CA PRO A 127 -6.50 -12.97 7.64
C PRO A 127 -5.06 -13.40 7.35
N GLY A 128 -4.12 -12.96 8.17
CA GLY A 128 -2.69 -13.20 7.97
C GLY A 128 -2.03 -12.33 6.91
N GLY A 129 -2.81 -11.51 6.18
CA GLY A 129 -2.30 -10.56 5.21
C GLY A 129 -1.54 -9.40 5.85
N TYR A 130 -0.73 -8.73 5.05
CA TYR A 130 0.11 -7.63 5.50
C TYR A 130 -0.37 -6.29 4.97
N VAL A 131 -0.14 -5.25 5.76
CA VAL A 131 -0.36 -3.85 5.36
C VAL A 131 0.94 -3.08 5.60
N TYR A 132 1.44 -2.42 4.56
CA TYR A 132 2.64 -1.60 4.62
C TYR A 132 2.30 -0.16 4.22
N SER A 133 2.37 0.75 5.18
CA SER A 133 1.81 2.11 5.07
C SER A 133 2.84 3.18 5.39
N ASN A 134 2.83 4.28 4.63
CA ASN A 134 3.61 5.48 4.92
C ASN A 134 3.04 6.32 6.07
N GLN A 135 1.93 5.91 6.65
CA GLN A 135 1.30 6.59 7.78
C GLN A 135 0.78 5.60 8.81
N PRO A 136 0.70 5.98 10.10
CA PRO A 136 0.15 5.10 11.11
C PRO A 136 -1.34 4.84 10.87
N LEU A 137 -1.73 3.58 11.04
CA LEU A 137 -3.11 3.13 10.91
C LEU A 137 -3.55 2.45 12.20
N ALA A 138 -4.81 2.66 12.60
CA ALA A 138 -5.36 2.07 13.81
C ALA A 138 -6.51 1.13 13.47
N VAL A 139 -6.27 -0.17 13.59
CA VAL A 139 -7.29 -1.22 13.44
C VAL A 139 -7.08 -2.25 14.55
N ALA A 140 -8.09 -2.48 15.39
CA ALA A 140 -7.97 -3.25 16.62
C ALA A 140 -7.50 -4.70 16.40
N ARG A 141 -7.88 -5.33 15.28
CA ARG A 141 -7.47 -6.71 14.96
C ARG A 141 -6.10 -6.83 14.30
N TRP A 142 -5.43 -5.71 14.02
CA TRP A 142 -4.10 -5.75 13.41
C TRP A 142 -3.01 -5.74 14.46
N GLU A 143 -1.96 -6.49 14.20
CA GLU A 143 -0.72 -6.45 14.95
C GLU A 143 0.29 -5.56 14.24
N GLN A 144 0.76 -4.51 14.91
CA GLN A 144 1.88 -3.74 14.38
C GLN A 144 3.18 -4.51 14.58
N LEU A 145 3.91 -4.71 13.51
CA LEU A 145 5.19 -5.41 13.50
C LEU A 145 6.35 -4.41 13.45
N PRO A 146 7.54 -4.82 13.93
CA PRO A 146 8.75 -4.03 13.70
C PRO A 146 9.02 -3.89 12.21
N ASN A 147 9.50 -2.73 11.79
CA ASN A 147 9.99 -2.56 10.43
C ASN A 147 11.24 -3.40 10.18
N PRO A 148 11.50 -3.79 8.93
CA PRO A 148 12.75 -4.48 8.59
C PRO A 148 13.98 -3.63 8.90
N PRO A 149 15.14 -4.24 9.13
CA PRO A 149 16.38 -3.51 9.39
C PRO A 149 16.66 -2.46 8.31
N GLY A 150 17.06 -1.27 8.74
CA GLY A 150 17.35 -0.14 7.85
C GLY A 150 16.15 0.72 7.46
N VAL A 151 14.93 0.31 7.79
CA VAL A 151 13.72 1.13 7.57
C VAL A 151 13.44 1.95 8.83
N PRO A 152 13.51 3.31 8.78
CA PRO A 152 13.20 4.15 9.92
C PRO A 152 11.75 3.98 10.40
N ALA A 153 11.55 3.98 11.72
CA ALA A 153 10.25 3.73 12.34
C ALA A 153 9.18 4.79 12.04
N ASP A 154 9.61 5.99 11.64
CA ASP A 154 8.73 7.13 11.33
C ASP A 154 8.43 7.29 9.83
N ARG A 155 8.98 6.41 8.99
CA ARG A 155 8.82 6.47 7.52
C ARG A 155 7.76 5.54 6.99
N TYR A 156 7.70 4.33 7.56
CA TYR A 156 6.72 3.30 7.21
C TYR A 156 6.28 2.53 8.44
N TYR A 157 5.12 1.93 8.34
CA TYR A 157 4.48 1.15 9.40
C TYR A 157 4.04 -0.18 8.81
N LEU A 158 4.42 -1.27 9.46
CA LEU A 158 4.10 -2.62 9.05
C LEU A 158 3.08 -3.25 9.98
N TYR A 159 2.02 -3.79 9.40
CA TYR A 159 0.96 -4.48 10.15
C TYR A 159 0.70 -5.86 9.57
N ARG A 160 0.20 -6.74 10.42
CA ARG A 160 -0.36 -8.03 10.05
C ARG A 160 -1.82 -8.10 10.52
N ALA A 161 -2.74 -8.42 9.62
CA ALA A 161 -4.13 -8.66 9.96
C ALA A 161 -4.29 -10.05 10.63
N ARG A 162 -5.09 -10.12 11.67
CA ARG A 162 -5.39 -11.37 12.39
C ARG A 162 -6.70 -11.98 11.91
#